data_304c1de2f70f66f137d17c994ea7092f
#
_entry.id   304c1de2f70f66f137d17c994ea7092f
#
_cell.length_a   1.000
_cell.length_b   1.000
_cell.length_c   1.000
_cell.angle_alpha   90.00
_cell.angle_beta   90.00
_cell.angle_gamma   90.00
#
_symmetry.space_group_name_H-M   'P 1'
#
loop_
_entity.id
_entity.type
_entity.pdbx_description
1 polymer ?
#
loop_
_entity_poly.entity_id
_entity_poly.type
_entity_poly.pdbx_seq_one_letter_code
_entity_poly.pdbx_strand_id
1 'polypeptide(L)'
;GVYEGGEIPMYYDSMIAKLIVHGTDRNDAIAKMRAALNGFVIRGISSNIPFQAALLAHPKFVTGDFNTGFIAENYGKGFHAEDVPHSDPLFLVALAAYMNRRYRARASGISGQLAGHEVKVGEEFVVIVLGAEGQNQQHEVTVTDFEIDGKSLSSAVSVGGKSYQISSTATLGQIRVQGA
;
A
#
# COMPACT_ATOMS: atom_id res chain seq x y z
N GLY A 1 13.20 16.38 20.84
CA GLY A 1 13.16 15.73 19.53
C GLY A 1 13.57 14.29 19.63
N VAL A 2 13.27 13.50 18.61
CA VAL A 2 13.69 12.11 18.50
C VAL A 2 14.87 11.99 17.53
N TYR A 3 15.73 11.01 17.76
CA TYR A 3 16.90 10.69 16.95
C TYR A 3 16.99 9.17 16.77
N GLU A 4 17.79 8.71 15.85
CA GLU A 4 17.99 7.28 15.59
C GLU A 4 18.50 6.57 16.85
N GLY A 5 17.83 5.47 17.25
CA GLY A 5 18.08 4.77 18.49
C GLY A 5 17.51 5.43 19.74
N GLY A 6 16.81 6.56 19.60
CA GLY A 6 16.16 7.23 20.73
C GLY A 6 14.92 6.47 21.20
N GLU A 7 14.62 6.57 22.50
CA GLU A 7 13.44 6.00 23.13
C GLU A 7 12.37 7.06 23.36
N ILE A 8 11.10 6.72 23.03
CA ILE A 8 9.94 7.56 23.31
C ILE A 8 9.21 6.93 24.49
N PRO A 9 9.16 7.62 25.66
CA PRO A 9 8.53 7.08 26.86
C PRO A 9 7.02 6.88 26.66
N MET A 10 6.51 5.71 26.99
CA MET A 10 5.08 5.38 26.87
C MET A 10 4.20 6.09 27.91
N TYR A 11 4.80 6.73 28.91
CA TYR A 11 4.09 7.29 30.06
C TYR A 11 3.76 8.78 29.95
N TYR A 12 4.19 9.45 28.89
CA TYR A 12 4.04 10.89 28.79
C TYR A 12 3.03 11.30 27.70
N ASP A 13 3.35 11.12 26.45
CA ASP A 13 2.53 11.53 25.29
C ASP A 13 2.63 10.48 24.20
N SER A 14 1.50 10.17 23.59
CA SER A 14 1.45 9.26 22.43
C SER A 14 2.00 9.87 21.14
N MET A 15 2.35 11.16 21.14
CA MET A 15 2.87 11.86 19.97
C MET A 15 4.33 11.49 19.70
N ILE A 16 4.54 10.76 18.60
CA ILE A 16 5.87 10.33 18.14
C ILE A 16 6.56 11.43 17.35
N ALA A 17 5.85 12.02 16.39
CA ALA A 17 6.39 13.04 15.49
C ALA A 17 5.29 13.97 14.99
N LYS A 18 5.70 15.16 14.54
CA LYS A 18 4.86 16.10 13.79
C LYS A 18 5.38 16.17 12.36
N LEU A 19 4.56 15.72 11.41
CA LEU A 19 4.85 15.83 9.99
C LEU A 19 4.31 17.17 9.49
N ILE A 20 5.18 17.98 8.90
CA ILE A 20 4.83 19.31 8.39
C ILE A 20 5.27 19.39 6.93
N VAL A 21 4.41 19.89 6.07
CA VAL A 21 4.71 20.18 4.66
C VAL A 21 4.33 21.62 4.34
N HIS A 22 4.96 22.15 3.30
CA HIS A 22 4.65 23.47 2.76
C HIS A 22 4.27 23.35 1.28
N GLY A 23 3.15 23.97 0.90
CA GLY A 23 2.65 24.04 -0.46
C GLY A 23 2.54 25.50 -0.95
N THR A 24 2.51 25.69 -2.25
CA THR A 24 2.24 27.00 -2.88
C THR A 24 0.81 27.46 -2.65
N ASP A 25 -0.09 26.50 -2.51
CA ASP A 25 -1.49 26.69 -2.17
C ASP A 25 -2.01 25.48 -1.36
N ARG A 26 -3.30 25.51 -1.01
CA ARG A 26 -3.95 24.47 -0.22
C ARG A 26 -3.89 23.10 -0.92
N ASN A 27 -4.16 23.03 -2.20
CA ASN A 27 -4.21 21.79 -2.96
C ASN A 27 -2.82 21.15 -3.06
N ASP A 28 -1.79 21.97 -3.33
CA ASP A 28 -0.39 21.53 -3.34
C ASP A 28 0.06 21.03 -1.95
N ALA A 29 -0.33 21.73 -0.88
CA ALA A 29 -0.04 21.28 0.48
C ALA A 29 -0.72 19.94 0.81
N ILE A 30 -1.98 19.74 0.40
CA ILE A 30 -2.69 18.47 0.59
C ILE A 30 -2.01 17.36 -0.21
N ALA A 31 -1.66 17.60 -1.47
CA ALA A 31 -0.98 16.61 -2.30
C ALA A 31 0.38 16.20 -1.71
N LYS A 32 1.18 17.16 -1.27
CA LYS A 32 2.48 16.91 -0.61
C LYS A 32 2.32 16.16 0.71
N MET A 33 1.32 16.50 1.53
CA MET A 33 1.06 15.80 2.78
C MET A 33 0.64 14.34 2.52
N ARG A 34 -0.22 14.08 1.54
CA ARG A 34 -0.61 12.71 1.16
C ARG A 34 0.60 11.90 0.69
N ALA A 35 1.46 12.50 -0.14
CA ALA A 35 2.70 11.86 -0.59
C ALA A 35 3.66 11.57 0.58
N ALA A 36 3.80 12.50 1.52
CA ALA A 36 4.63 12.35 2.71
C ALA A 36 4.09 11.25 3.65
N LEU A 37 2.77 11.21 3.90
CA LEU A 37 2.13 10.15 4.70
C LEU A 37 2.31 8.77 4.07
N ASN A 38 2.19 8.65 2.74
CA ASN A 38 2.43 7.40 2.02
C ASN A 38 3.89 6.94 2.13
N GLY A 39 4.82 7.87 2.33
CA GLY A 39 6.24 7.58 2.55
C GLY A 39 6.61 7.31 4.01
N PHE A 40 5.73 7.58 4.95
CA PHE A 40 6.01 7.48 6.37
C PHE A 40 5.72 6.06 6.87
N VAL A 41 6.74 5.36 7.37
CA VAL A 41 6.63 3.97 7.80
C VAL A 41 6.76 3.89 9.32
N ILE A 42 5.69 3.44 9.98
CA ILE A 42 5.66 3.12 11.41
C ILE A 42 5.22 1.66 11.56
N ARG A 43 5.96 0.87 12.31
CA ARG A 43 5.66 -0.55 12.56
C ARG A 43 5.66 -0.85 14.06
N GLY A 44 4.89 -1.87 14.44
CA GLY A 44 4.81 -2.39 15.81
C GLY A 44 3.81 -1.68 16.71
N ILE A 45 3.32 -0.50 16.29
CA ILE A 45 2.31 0.26 17.01
C ILE A 45 1.21 0.74 16.04
N SER A 46 0.04 1.04 16.57
CA SER A 46 -1.02 1.71 15.82
C SER A 46 -0.67 3.18 15.63
N SER A 47 -1.01 3.74 14.47
CA SER A 47 -0.79 5.15 14.14
C SER A 47 -2.05 5.77 13.56
N ASN A 48 -2.13 7.11 13.57
CA ASN A 48 -3.21 7.85 12.96
C ASN A 48 -3.00 8.15 11.47
N ILE A 49 -1.96 7.60 10.84
CA ILE A 49 -1.65 7.81 9.41
C ILE A 49 -2.85 7.46 8.50
N PRO A 50 -3.54 6.31 8.65
CA PRO A 50 -4.69 5.99 7.82
C PRO A 50 -5.84 7.00 7.98
N PHE A 51 -6.12 7.43 9.20
CA PHE A 51 -7.13 8.46 9.47
C PHE A 51 -6.76 9.79 8.83
N GLN A 52 -5.50 10.22 8.95
CA GLN A 52 -5.00 11.44 8.32
C GLN A 52 -5.11 11.38 6.79
N ALA A 53 -4.79 10.22 6.19
CA ALA A 53 -4.92 10.01 4.75
C ALA A 53 -6.38 10.12 4.29
N ALA A 54 -7.32 9.52 5.02
CA ALA A 54 -8.76 9.61 4.74
C ALA A 54 -9.27 11.05 4.87
N LEU A 55 -8.88 11.75 5.93
CA LEU A 55 -9.24 13.14 6.16
C LEU A 55 -8.78 14.05 5.03
N LEU A 56 -7.52 13.92 4.61
CA LEU A 56 -6.95 14.71 3.50
C LEU A 56 -7.58 14.40 2.13
N ALA A 57 -8.21 13.24 1.99
CA ALA A 57 -8.92 12.86 0.77
C ALA A 57 -10.42 13.24 0.81
N HIS A 58 -10.94 13.62 1.98
CA HIS A 58 -12.35 13.92 2.13
C HIS A 58 -12.75 15.20 1.35
N PRO A 59 -13.82 15.17 0.51
CA PRO A 59 -14.20 16.31 -0.34
C PRO A 59 -14.37 17.64 0.42
N LYS A 60 -15.05 17.62 1.54
CA LYS A 60 -15.21 18.83 2.39
C LYS A 60 -13.89 19.37 2.89
N PHE A 61 -12.93 18.47 3.24
CA PHE A 61 -11.62 18.92 3.67
C PHE A 61 -10.83 19.54 2.51
N VAL A 62 -10.88 18.94 1.33
CA VAL A 62 -10.21 19.46 0.12
C VAL A 62 -10.76 20.85 -0.25
N THR A 63 -12.06 21.03 -0.23
CA THR A 63 -12.70 22.33 -0.56
C THR A 63 -12.56 23.38 0.54
N GLY A 64 -12.22 22.97 1.78
CA GLY A 64 -12.15 23.86 2.94
C GLY A 64 -13.51 24.11 3.59
N ASP A 65 -14.54 23.39 3.21
CA ASP A 65 -15.89 23.49 3.75
C ASP A 65 -16.07 22.58 4.97
N PHE A 66 -15.44 22.95 6.08
CA PHE A 66 -15.52 22.20 7.33
C PHE A 66 -15.33 23.11 8.55
N ASN A 67 -15.76 22.60 9.70
CA ASN A 67 -15.66 23.26 10.99
C ASN A 67 -15.10 22.30 12.06
N THR A 68 -15.06 22.70 13.31
CA THR A 68 -14.56 21.88 14.43
C THR A 68 -15.37 20.62 14.69
N GLY A 69 -16.61 20.54 14.21
CA GLY A 69 -17.49 19.35 14.28
C GLY A 69 -17.20 18.30 13.21
N PHE A 70 -16.30 18.56 12.25
CA PHE A 70 -16.04 17.72 11.10
C PHE A 70 -15.83 16.23 11.43
N ILE A 71 -15.04 15.93 12.45
CA ILE A 71 -14.76 14.55 12.85
C ILE A 71 -16.02 13.88 13.39
N ALA A 72 -16.76 14.55 14.25
CA ALA A 72 -18.01 14.01 14.80
C ALA A 72 -19.07 13.79 13.71
N GLU A 73 -19.15 14.67 12.73
CA GLU A 73 -20.12 14.59 11.64
C GLU A 73 -19.83 13.47 10.65
N ASN A 74 -18.54 13.25 10.32
CA ASN A 74 -18.16 12.32 9.24
C ASN A 74 -17.57 11.00 9.77
N TYR A 75 -17.07 10.96 11.01
CA TYR A 75 -16.44 9.80 11.64
C TYR A 75 -16.95 9.55 13.06
N GLY A 76 -18.15 10.00 13.38
CA GLY A 76 -18.75 9.90 14.73
C GLY A 76 -18.98 8.47 15.22
N LYS A 77 -19.04 7.49 14.30
CA LYS A 77 -19.11 6.05 14.62
C LYS A 77 -17.73 5.38 14.77
N GLY A 78 -16.67 6.14 14.71
CA GLY A 78 -15.29 5.67 14.64
C GLY A 78 -14.75 5.66 13.22
N PHE A 79 -13.44 5.52 13.11
CA PHE A 79 -12.72 5.39 11.85
C PHE A 79 -12.43 3.92 11.58
N HIS A 80 -12.74 3.45 10.39
CA HIS A 80 -12.53 2.08 9.94
C HIS A 80 -11.61 2.03 8.72
N ALA A 81 -11.00 0.88 8.45
CA ALA A 81 -10.09 0.72 7.32
C ALA A 81 -10.77 1.01 5.96
N GLU A 82 -12.07 0.75 5.88
CA GLU A 82 -12.90 0.99 4.71
C GLU A 82 -13.10 2.49 4.40
N ASP A 83 -12.89 3.35 5.39
CA ASP A 83 -12.97 4.81 5.23
C ASP A 83 -11.76 5.38 4.47
N VAL A 84 -10.69 4.59 4.30
CA VAL A 84 -9.53 5.00 3.50
C VAL A 84 -9.90 4.90 2.02
N PRO A 85 -9.94 6.03 1.30
CA PRO A 85 -10.33 6.00 -0.11
C PRO A 85 -9.25 5.33 -0.97
N HIS A 86 -9.66 4.33 -1.72
CA HIS A 86 -8.85 3.69 -2.75
C HIS A 86 -9.43 4.01 -4.12
N SER A 87 -8.64 4.64 -4.99
CA SER A 87 -9.07 4.97 -6.35
C SER A 87 -9.28 3.73 -7.22
N ASP A 88 -8.48 2.69 -7.00
CA ASP A 88 -8.59 1.40 -7.69
C ASP A 88 -8.22 0.23 -6.75
N PRO A 89 -9.20 -0.34 -6.02
CA PRO A 89 -8.95 -1.47 -5.14
C PRO A 89 -8.39 -2.71 -5.86
N LEU A 90 -8.78 -2.92 -7.13
CA LEU A 90 -8.28 -4.06 -7.92
C LEU A 90 -6.79 -3.94 -8.22
N PHE A 91 -6.25 -2.72 -8.32
CA PHE A 91 -4.81 -2.51 -8.43
C PHE A 91 -4.04 -3.09 -7.23
N LEU A 92 -4.57 -2.95 -6.02
CA LEU A 92 -3.93 -3.53 -4.83
C LEU A 92 -3.94 -5.07 -4.87
N VAL A 93 -5.02 -5.66 -5.38
CA VAL A 93 -5.12 -7.10 -5.60
C VAL A 93 -4.08 -7.56 -6.64
N ALA A 94 -3.99 -6.84 -7.75
CA ALA A 94 -2.99 -7.11 -8.80
C ALA A 94 -1.56 -7.00 -8.26
N LEU A 95 -1.27 -5.96 -7.50
CA LEU A 95 0.04 -5.75 -6.88
C LEU A 95 0.41 -6.86 -5.90
N ALA A 96 -0.54 -7.34 -5.10
CA ALA A 96 -0.32 -8.45 -4.17
C ALA A 96 0.05 -9.75 -4.90
N ALA A 97 -0.67 -10.10 -5.98
CA ALA A 97 -0.36 -11.25 -6.80
C ALA A 97 1.02 -11.13 -7.48
N TYR A 98 1.33 -9.96 -8.06
CA TYR A 98 2.64 -9.65 -8.64
C TYR A 98 3.78 -9.85 -7.64
N MET A 99 3.67 -9.27 -6.44
CA MET A 99 4.69 -9.39 -5.40
C MET A 99 4.86 -10.84 -4.93
N ASN A 100 3.76 -11.58 -4.76
CA ASN A 100 3.80 -13.00 -4.40
C ASN A 100 4.50 -13.83 -5.47
N ARG A 101 4.20 -13.60 -6.75
CA ARG A 101 4.87 -14.29 -7.87
C ARG A 101 6.37 -14.02 -7.86
N ARG A 102 6.80 -12.76 -7.70
CA ARG A 102 8.22 -12.42 -7.60
C ARG A 102 8.92 -13.11 -6.43
N TYR A 103 8.26 -13.15 -5.28
CA TYR A 103 8.78 -13.86 -4.12
C TYR A 103 8.96 -15.35 -4.41
N ARG A 104 7.96 -15.99 -5.00
CA ARG A 104 8.01 -17.41 -5.37
C ARG A 104 9.07 -17.68 -6.45
N ALA A 105 9.17 -16.83 -7.46
CA ALA A 105 10.18 -16.94 -8.51
C ALA A 105 11.60 -16.90 -7.94
N ARG A 106 11.86 -16.01 -6.97
CA ARG A 106 13.15 -15.99 -6.26
C ARG A 106 13.37 -17.28 -5.46
N ALA A 107 12.37 -17.74 -4.73
CA ALA A 107 12.48 -18.97 -3.94
C ALA A 107 12.69 -20.21 -4.82
N SER A 108 12.12 -20.23 -6.01
CA SER A 108 12.30 -21.31 -7.00
C SER A 108 13.68 -21.29 -7.68
N GLY A 109 14.38 -20.14 -7.68
CA GLY A 109 15.70 -19.97 -8.29
C GLY A 109 16.88 -20.43 -7.42
N ILE A 110 16.65 -21.17 -6.34
CA ILE A 110 17.74 -21.70 -5.49
C ILE A 110 18.57 -22.74 -6.25
N SER A 111 19.89 -22.73 -6.02
CA SER A 111 20.80 -23.73 -6.59
C SER A 111 20.62 -25.11 -5.94
N GLY A 112 20.96 -26.18 -6.67
CA GLY A 112 20.91 -27.55 -6.15
C GLY A 112 19.57 -28.25 -6.33
N GLN A 113 18.66 -27.73 -7.13
CA GLN A 113 17.44 -28.45 -7.52
C GLN A 113 17.77 -29.66 -8.39
N LEU A 114 17.01 -30.73 -8.23
CA LEU A 114 17.17 -31.94 -8.99
C LEU A 114 16.75 -31.67 -10.45
N ALA A 115 17.58 -32.06 -11.43
CA ALA A 115 17.28 -31.88 -12.84
C ALA A 115 15.96 -32.57 -13.21
N GLY A 116 15.04 -31.82 -13.87
CA GLY A 116 13.70 -32.27 -14.22
C GLY A 116 12.65 -32.10 -13.10
N HIS A 117 13.05 -31.65 -11.92
CA HIS A 117 12.17 -31.36 -10.79
C HIS A 117 12.27 -29.92 -10.31
N GLU A 118 12.66 -29.01 -11.19
CA GLU A 118 12.72 -27.58 -10.90
C GLU A 118 11.33 -27.05 -10.56
N VAL A 119 11.27 -26.25 -9.50
CA VAL A 119 10.02 -25.59 -9.08
C VAL A 119 9.65 -24.52 -10.08
N LYS A 120 8.54 -24.72 -10.79
CA LYS A 120 7.97 -23.72 -11.69
C LYS A 120 6.87 -22.93 -10.96
N VAL A 121 6.95 -21.61 -11.06
CA VAL A 121 5.91 -20.74 -10.52
C VAL A 121 4.79 -20.60 -11.56
N GLY A 122 3.57 -20.97 -11.17
CA GLY A 122 2.40 -20.80 -12.02
C GLY A 122 2.06 -19.34 -12.26
N GLU A 123 1.15 -19.10 -13.19
CA GLU A 123 0.67 -17.75 -13.55
C GLU A 123 -0.66 -17.41 -12.89
N GLU A 124 -1.39 -18.40 -12.41
CA GLU A 124 -2.71 -18.25 -11.81
C GLU A 124 -2.62 -18.18 -10.29
N PHE A 125 -3.30 -17.19 -9.72
CA PHE A 125 -3.35 -16.94 -8.30
C PHE A 125 -4.79 -16.66 -7.86
N VAL A 126 -5.07 -16.95 -6.60
CA VAL A 126 -6.28 -16.48 -5.92
C VAL A 126 -5.84 -15.52 -4.80
N VAL A 127 -6.30 -14.29 -4.87
CA VAL A 127 -6.08 -13.27 -3.83
C VAL A 127 -7.34 -13.19 -3.00
N ILE A 128 -7.20 -13.37 -1.69
CA ILE A 128 -8.30 -13.25 -0.73
C ILE A 128 -8.13 -11.93 0.01
N VAL A 129 -9.08 -11.02 -0.21
CA VAL A 129 -9.17 -9.76 0.55
C VAL A 129 -10.03 -10.04 1.76
N LEU A 130 -9.45 -9.88 2.94
CA LEU A 130 -10.15 -10.07 4.20
C LEU A 130 -11.05 -8.86 4.48
N GLY A 131 -12.34 -9.09 4.59
CA GLY A 131 -13.32 -8.08 4.96
C GLY A 131 -13.69 -8.15 6.44
N ALA A 132 -14.39 -7.14 6.92
CA ALA A 132 -14.98 -7.13 8.25
C ALA A 132 -15.95 -8.31 8.42
N GLU A 133 -16.04 -8.85 9.62
CA GLU A 133 -16.99 -9.93 9.99
C GLU A 133 -16.88 -11.20 9.12
N GLY A 134 -15.71 -11.45 8.51
CA GLY A 134 -15.49 -12.65 7.69
C GLY A 134 -16.06 -12.58 6.28
N GLN A 135 -16.49 -11.42 5.81
CA GLN A 135 -16.93 -11.19 4.43
C GLN A 135 -15.71 -11.11 3.49
N ASN A 136 -15.08 -12.23 3.26
CA ASN A 136 -13.89 -12.31 2.40
C ASN A 136 -14.28 -12.26 0.92
N GLN A 137 -13.53 -11.49 0.13
CA GLN A 137 -13.66 -11.46 -1.31
C GLN A 137 -12.51 -12.26 -1.95
N GLN A 138 -12.85 -13.12 -2.91
CA GLN A 138 -11.88 -13.87 -3.67
C GLN A 138 -11.75 -13.29 -5.08
N HIS A 139 -10.51 -13.11 -5.53
CA HIS A 139 -10.19 -12.61 -6.84
C HIS A 139 -9.26 -13.60 -7.55
N GLU A 140 -9.69 -14.09 -8.72
CA GLU A 140 -8.82 -14.83 -9.61
C GLU A 140 -7.92 -13.83 -10.35
N VAL A 141 -6.61 -14.09 -10.33
CA VAL A 141 -5.59 -13.20 -10.89
C VAL A 141 -4.61 -13.99 -11.73
N THR A 142 -4.39 -13.54 -12.95
CA THR A 142 -3.35 -14.08 -13.81
C THR A 142 -2.18 -13.11 -13.88
N VAL A 143 -0.96 -13.60 -13.67
CA VAL A 143 0.28 -12.82 -13.73
C VAL A 143 1.20 -13.42 -14.78
N THR A 144 1.38 -12.73 -15.89
CA THR A 144 2.26 -13.14 -16.99
C THR A 144 3.47 -12.23 -17.05
N ASP A 145 4.68 -12.79 -16.86
CA ASP A 145 5.91 -12.03 -16.93
C ASP A 145 6.36 -11.82 -18.38
N PHE A 146 6.87 -10.64 -18.67
CA PHE A 146 7.50 -10.30 -19.93
C PHE A 146 8.73 -9.41 -19.69
N GLU A 147 9.72 -9.54 -20.57
CA GLU A 147 10.92 -8.73 -20.53
C GLU A 147 10.74 -7.44 -21.34
N ILE A 148 11.16 -6.32 -20.75
CA ILE A 148 11.32 -5.04 -21.45
C ILE A 148 12.82 -4.77 -21.54
N ASP A 149 13.33 -4.59 -22.78
CA ASP A 149 14.73 -4.23 -23.07
C ASP A 149 15.79 -5.17 -22.45
N GLY A 150 15.45 -6.43 -22.18
CA GLY A 150 16.37 -7.45 -21.67
C GLY A 150 16.94 -7.17 -20.27
N LYS A 151 16.40 -6.20 -19.52
CA LYS A 151 16.94 -5.79 -18.20
C LYS A 151 15.91 -5.60 -17.11
N SER A 152 14.64 -5.34 -17.42
CA SER A 152 13.60 -5.17 -16.42
C SER A 152 12.50 -6.20 -16.61
N LEU A 153 12.20 -6.92 -15.53
CA LEU A 153 11.06 -7.84 -15.51
C LEU A 153 9.80 -7.02 -15.24
N SER A 154 8.91 -7.01 -16.23
CA SER A 154 7.57 -6.45 -16.09
C SER A 154 6.55 -7.57 -16.11
N SER A 155 5.39 -7.35 -15.54
CA SER A 155 4.32 -8.34 -15.56
C SER A 155 3.01 -7.68 -15.98
N ALA A 156 2.27 -8.38 -16.85
CA ALA A 156 0.87 -8.12 -17.11
C ALA A 156 0.03 -8.86 -16.08
N VAL A 157 -0.81 -8.14 -15.35
CA VAL A 157 -1.66 -8.71 -14.30
C VAL A 157 -3.11 -8.47 -14.64
N SER A 158 -3.87 -9.54 -14.79
CA SER A 158 -5.30 -9.49 -15.13
C SER A 158 -6.13 -9.89 -13.92
N VAL A 159 -7.10 -9.07 -13.56
CA VAL A 159 -8.05 -9.31 -12.46
C VAL A 159 -9.35 -8.56 -12.68
N GLY A 160 -10.49 -9.20 -12.46
CA GLY A 160 -11.81 -8.56 -12.54
C GLY A 160 -12.10 -7.88 -13.87
N GLY A 161 -11.59 -8.43 -14.98
CA GLY A 161 -11.74 -7.86 -16.33
C GLY A 161 -10.84 -6.66 -16.64
N LYS A 162 -9.99 -6.24 -15.70
CA LYS A 162 -8.96 -5.22 -15.89
C LYS A 162 -7.60 -5.87 -16.10
N SER A 163 -6.72 -5.16 -16.83
CA SER A 163 -5.32 -5.55 -17.00
C SER A 163 -4.40 -4.40 -16.58
N TYR A 164 -3.38 -4.73 -15.78
CA TYR A 164 -2.38 -3.81 -15.29
C TYR A 164 -1.01 -4.23 -15.79
N GLN A 165 -0.21 -3.27 -16.22
CA GLN A 165 1.22 -3.48 -16.45
C GLN A 165 1.97 -3.01 -15.22
N ILE A 166 2.66 -3.92 -14.55
CA ILE A 166 3.37 -3.62 -13.30
C ILE A 166 4.86 -3.87 -13.52
N SER A 167 5.65 -2.84 -13.31
CA SER A 167 7.11 -2.92 -13.26
C SER A 167 7.63 -2.37 -11.94
N SER A 168 8.67 -2.97 -11.40
CA SER A 168 9.28 -2.48 -10.17
C SER A 168 10.75 -2.84 -10.09
N THR A 169 11.57 -1.90 -9.71
CA THR A 169 12.99 -2.09 -9.39
C THR A 169 13.20 -2.51 -7.93
N ALA A 170 12.11 -2.65 -7.15
CA ALA A 170 12.20 -3.01 -5.75
C ALA A 170 12.79 -4.41 -5.56
N THR A 171 13.73 -4.54 -4.64
CA THR A 171 14.24 -5.83 -4.18
C THR A 171 13.32 -6.42 -3.12
N LEU A 172 13.22 -7.74 -3.09
CA LEU A 172 12.40 -8.43 -2.09
C LEU A 172 12.93 -8.16 -0.68
N GLY A 173 12.00 -7.86 0.23
CA GLY A 173 12.33 -7.49 1.61
C GLY A 173 12.43 -5.99 1.85
N GLN A 174 12.32 -5.16 0.83
CA GLN A 174 12.20 -3.71 1.03
C GLN A 174 10.86 -3.37 1.71
N ILE A 175 10.92 -2.37 2.59
CA ILE A 175 9.74 -1.88 3.33
C ILE A 175 8.78 -1.16 2.38
N ARG A 176 9.33 -0.48 1.37
CA ARG A 176 8.57 0.31 0.40
C ARG A 176 8.84 -0.22 -1.00
N VAL A 177 7.77 -0.44 -1.75
CA VAL A 177 7.83 -0.81 -3.17
C VAL A 177 7.37 0.38 -4.00
N GLN A 178 8.17 0.74 -4.99
CA GLN A 178 7.82 1.74 -6.00
C GLN A 178 7.78 1.04 -7.35
N GLY A 179 6.80 1.39 -8.16
CA GLY A 179 6.61 0.85 -9.50
C GLY A 179 5.60 1.70 -10.27
N ALA A 180 5.49 1.45 -11.56
CA ALA A 180 4.52 2.03 -12.47
C ALA A 180 3.69 0.91 -13.12
#